data_c5145f84e7cfde509b9ddedb9034e0cf
#
_entry.id   c5145f84e7cfde509b9ddedb9034e0cf
#
_cell.length_a   1.000
_cell.length_b   1.000
_cell.length_c   1.000
_cell.angle_alpha   90.00
_cell.angle_beta   90.00
_cell.angle_gamma   90.00
#
_symmetry.space_group_name_H-M   'P 1'
#
loop_
_entity.id
_entity.type
_entity.pdbx_description
1 polymer ?
#
loop_
_entity_poly.entity_id
_entity_poly.type
_entity_poly.pdbx_seq_one_letter_code
_entity_poly.pdbx_strand_id
1 'polypeptide(L)'
;MNFPHLYSVEREFNASIDKLWHAWTDASALEAWHHPIGMSCVSGATQSEIKIGGLWTYAVQVPGRESISYFYGKYSLVQEKIRFEHSMHYTESKDEFELKDFNTPANQISVEFEARGENTWSKFSQYGEAPEAQVALMAQGIESYFDSLGEFLDS
;
A
#
# COMPACT_ATOMS: atom_id res chain seq x y z
N MET A 1 -0.66 -14.67 -13.33
CA MET A 1 0.67 -15.04 -12.84
C MET A 1 0.56 -15.42 -11.38
N ASN A 2 1.08 -16.58 -11.03
CA ASN A 2 0.90 -17.11 -9.68
C ASN A 2 2.11 -16.81 -8.81
N PHE A 3 1.99 -15.77 -7.98
CA PHE A 3 3.00 -15.49 -6.96
C PHE A 3 2.63 -16.22 -5.68
N PRO A 4 3.61 -16.84 -4.97
CA PRO A 4 3.34 -17.44 -3.67
C PRO A 4 2.82 -16.40 -2.69
N HIS A 5 1.85 -16.78 -1.87
CA HIS A 5 1.35 -15.94 -0.80
C HIS A 5 2.42 -15.82 0.30
N LEU A 6 2.78 -14.60 0.67
CA LEU A 6 3.75 -14.33 1.73
C LEU A 6 3.10 -14.16 3.09
N TYR A 7 2.13 -13.25 3.18
CA TYR A 7 1.42 -12.97 4.42
C TYR A 7 0.16 -12.17 4.13
N SER A 8 -0.72 -12.09 5.13
CA SER A 8 -1.87 -11.20 5.12
C SER A 8 -2.01 -10.53 6.47
N VAL A 9 -2.52 -9.30 6.48
CA VAL A 9 -2.87 -8.56 7.68
C VAL A 9 -4.28 -8.06 7.49
N GLU A 10 -5.15 -8.29 8.48
CA GLU A 10 -6.53 -7.84 8.40
C GLU A 10 -6.92 -7.07 9.65
N ARG A 11 -7.86 -6.15 9.48
CA ARG A 11 -8.35 -5.33 10.59
C ARG A 11 -9.73 -4.77 10.24
N GLU A 12 -10.56 -4.62 11.24
CA GLU A 12 -11.82 -3.91 11.10
C GLU A 12 -11.62 -2.47 11.56
N PHE A 13 -12.05 -1.52 10.71
CA PHE A 13 -11.91 -0.10 10.99
C PHE A 13 -13.27 0.50 11.30
N ASN A 14 -13.31 1.45 12.23
CA ASN A 14 -14.51 2.19 12.57
C ASN A 14 -14.75 3.31 11.56
N ALA A 15 -15.06 2.94 10.34
CA ALA A 15 -15.28 3.86 9.23
C ALA A 15 -16.17 3.19 8.18
N SER A 16 -16.90 4.01 7.41
CA SER A 16 -17.73 3.49 6.31
C SER A 16 -16.86 2.94 5.19
N ILE A 17 -17.45 2.09 4.36
CA ILE A 17 -16.77 1.56 3.17
C ILE A 17 -16.34 2.69 2.22
N ASP A 18 -17.15 3.74 2.09
CA ASP A 18 -16.83 4.88 1.24
C ASP A 18 -15.59 5.60 1.76
N LYS A 19 -15.50 5.84 3.06
CA LYS A 19 -14.38 6.53 3.68
C LYS A 19 -13.09 5.70 3.58
N LEU A 20 -13.20 4.38 3.81
CA LEU A 20 -12.04 3.50 3.75
C LEU A 20 -11.55 3.33 2.31
N TRP A 21 -12.46 3.15 1.35
CA TRP A 21 -12.10 3.06 -0.06
C TRP A 21 -11.39 4.32 -0.53
N HIS A 22 -11.92 5.49 -0.14
CA HIS A 22 -11.29 6.78 -0.45
C HIS A 22 -9.87 6.87 0.11
N ALA A 23 -9.69 6.45 1.37
CA ALA A 23 -8.37 6.48 2.01
C ALA A 23 -7.33 5.64 1.26
N TRP A 24 -7.74 4.51 0.69
CA TRP A 24 -6.84 3.60 -0.02
C TRP A 24 -6.61 3.96 -1.49
N THR A 25 -7.45 4.79 -2.10
CA THR A 25 -7.41 5.00 -3.55
C THR A 25 -7.15 6.43 -3.99
N ASP A 26 -7.38 7.41 -3.12
CA ASP A 26 -7.12 8.81 -3.43
C ASP A 26 -5.67 9.18 -3.12
N ALA A 27 -4.99 9.80 -4.09
CA ALA A 27 -3.56 10.12 -3.95
C ALA A 27 -3.29 11.03 -2.74
N SER A 28 -4.11 12.06 -2.52
CA SER A 28 -3.94 12.97 -1.39
C SER A 28 -4.13 12.27 -0.05
N ALA A 29 -5.12 11.38 0.03
CA ALA A 29 -5.36 10.60 1.23
C ALA A 29 -4.19 9.64 1.51
N LEU A 30 -3.73 8.92 0.49
CA LEU A 30 -2.58 8.02 0.62
C LEU A 30 -1.34 8.77 1.07
N GLU A 31 -1.05 9.93 0.52
CA GLU A 31 0.12 10.70 0.92
C GLU A 31 0.06 11.09 2.40
N ALA A 32 -1.13 11.26 2.96
CA ALA A 32 -1.30 11.63 4.35
C ALA A 32 -1.06 10.48 5.33
N TRP A 33 -1.40 9.23 4.96
CA TRP A 33 -1.35 8.13 5.92
C TRP A 33 -0.50 6.92 5.54
N HIS A 34 -0.16 6.74 4.26
CA HIS A 34 0.41 5.47 3.74
C HIS A 34 1.89 5.32 4.11
N HIS A 35 2.16 5.19 5.39
CA HIS A 35 3.49 5.01 5.96
C HIS A 35 3.39 4.35 7.33
N PRO A 36 4.46 3.71 7.82
CA PRO A 36 4.50 3.24 9.20
C PRO A 36 4.42 4.42 10.18
N ILE A 37 3.98 4.15 11.40
CA ILE A 37 3.97 5.15 12.48
C ILE A 37 5.37 5.72 12.67
N GLY A 38 5.48 7.02 12.81
CA GLY A 38 6.75 7.71 13.00
C GLY A 38 7.51 8.03 11.73
N MET A 39 7.01 7.59 10.59
CA MET A 39 7.58 7.92 9.27
C MET A 39 6.65 8.88 8.54
N SER A 40 7.04 9.28 7.34
CA SER A 40 6.22 10.18 6.51
C SER A 40 6.36 9.84 5.03
N CYS A 41 5.33 10.17 4.27
CA CYS A 41 5.41 10.10 2.82
C CYS A 41 6.16 11.31 2.27
N VAL A 42 6.94 11.08 1.22
CA VAL A 42 7.62 12.16 0.50
C VAL A 42 6.58 12.95 -0.28
N SER A 43 6.54 14.25 -0.09
CA SER A 43 5.59 15.12 -0.78
C SER A 43 5.75 15.03 -2.29
N GLY A 44 4.64 14.85 -2.99
CA GLY A 44 4.61 14.81 -4.46
C GLY A 44 4.96 13.46 -5.07
N ALA A 45 5.32 12.45 -4.26
CA ALA A 45 5.70 11.13 -4.78
C ALA A 45 4.52 10.16 -4.91
N THR A 46 3.37 10.50 -4.35
CA THR A 46 2.21 9.60 -4.34
C THR A 46 1.33 9.82 -5.56
N GLN A 47 1.07 8.74 -6.30
CA GLN A 47 0.13 8.74 -7.42
C GLN A 47 -0.80 7.54 -7.27
N SER A 48 -2.06 7.73 -7.63
CA SER A 48 -3.04 6.65 -7.63
C SER A 48 -4.07 6.93 -8.72
N GLU A 49 -3.90 6.24 -9.84
CA GLU A 49 -4.86 6.29 -10.95
C GLU A 49 -5.70 5.02 -10.85
N ILE A 50 -6.82 5.09 -10.15
CA ILE A 50 -7.64 3.92 -9.79
C ILE A 50 -8.42 3.36 -10.98
N LYS A 51 -7.69 2.64 -11.83
CA LYS A 51 -8.20 1.94 -13.02
C LYS A 51 -7.17 0.89 -13.42
N ILE A 52 -7.61 -0.15 -14.12
CA ILE A 52 -6.69 -1.17 -14.64
C ILE A 52 -5.64 -0.52 -15.54
N GLY A 53 -4.37 -0.80 -15.28
CA GLY A 53 -3.24 -0.18 -15.98
C GLY A 53 -2.84 1.18 -15.41
N GLY A 54 -3.60 1.71 -14.47
CA GLY A 54 -3.29 2.99 -13.83
C GLY A 54 -2.08 2.92 -12.93
N LEU A 55 -1.41 4.04 -12.76
CA LEU A 55 -0.18 4.13 -11.99
C LEU A 55 -0.46 4.20 -10.49
N TRP A 56 0.36 3.51 -9.72
CA TRP A 56 0.34 3.52 -8.26
C TRP A 56 1.76 3.74 -7.77
N THR A 57 2.01 4.82 -7.03
CA THR A 57 3.34 5.11 -6.50
C THR A 57 3.27 5.75 -5.12
N TYR A 58 4.33 5.58 -4.35
CA TYR A 58 4.55 6.38 -3.14
C TYR A 58 6.01 6.23 -2.69
N ALA A 59 6.42 7.10 -1.78
CA ALA A 59 7.76 7.04 -1.21
C ALA A 59 7.69 7.37 0.27
N VAL A 60 8.50 6.68 1.07
CA VAL A 60 8.52 6.79 2.52
C VAL A 60 9.91 7.22 2.98
N GLN A 61 9.95 8.20 3.87
CA GLN A 61 11.17 8.64 4.51
C GLN A 61 11.16 8.32 5.99
N VAL A 62 12.27 7.72 6.46
CA VAL A 62 12.49 7.47 7.88
C VAL A 62 13.17 8.70 8.46
N PRO A 63 12.65 9.32 9.54
CA PRO A 63 13.29 10.47 10.16
C PRO A 63 14.74 10.16 10.54
N GLY A 64 15.65 11.08 10.21
CA GLY A 64 17.08 10.93 10.51
C GLY A 64 17.86 10.05 9.55
N ARG A 65 17.24 9.48 8.52
CA ARG A 65 17.93 8.72 7.48
C ARG A 65 17.90 9.49 6.16
N GLU A 66 18.97 9.37 5.38
CA GLU A 66 19.06 9.99 4.08
C GLU A 66 18.34 9.18 3.00
N SER A 67 18.29 7.86 3.18
CA SER A 67 17.67 6.99 2.18
C SER A 67 16.16 7.08 2.22
N ILE A 68 15.56 7.05 1.03
CA ILE A 68 14.12 7.06 0.82
C ILE A 68 13.73 5.74 0.19
N SER A 69 12.64 5.14 0.67
CA SER A 69 12.09 3.93 0.06
C SER A 69 11.04 4.33 -0.95
N TYR A 70 11.27 4.00 -2.22
CA TYR A 70 10.36 4.30 -3.32
C TYR A 70 9.62 3.04 -3.76
N PHE A 71 8.33 3.19 -4.02
CA PHE A 71 7.48 2.09 -4.47
C PHE A 71 6.69 2.53 -5.69
N TYR A 72 6.58 1.65 -6.68
CA TYR A 72 5.80 1.95 -7.89
C TYR A 72 5.21 0.65 -8.46
N GLY A 73 4.08 0.79 -9.13
CA GLY A 73 3.39 -0.35 -9.73
C GLY A 73 2.22 0.11 -10.59
N LYS A 74 1.46 -0.86 -11.07
CA LYS A 74 0.25 -0.62 -11.86
C LYS A 74 -0.89 -1.44 -11.31
N TYR A 75 -2.09 -0.86 -11.28
CA TYR A 75 -3.30 -1.59 -10.93
C TYR A 75 -3.59 -2.65 -11.97
N SER A 76 -3.85 -3.87 -11.52
CA SER A 76 -4.21 -5.01 -12.37
C SER A 76 -5.66 -5.45 -12.17
N LEU A 77 -6.27 -5.04 -11.05
CA LEU A 77 -7.67 -5.32 -10.75
C LEU A 77 -8.23 -4.14 -9.96
N VAL A 78 -9.42 -3.68 -10.33
CA VAL A 78 -10.14 -2.65 -9.58
C VAL A 78 -11.62 -3.03 -9.57
N GLN A 79 -12.11 -3.42 -8.40
CA GLN A 79 -13.52 -3.70 -8.14
C GLN A 79 -13.95 -2.75 -7.03
N GLU A 80 -14.61 -1.67 -7.39
CA GLU A 80 -14.91 -0.55 -6.49
C GLU A 80 -15.53 -1.03 -5.18
N LYS A 81 -14.90 -0.65 -4.05
CA LYS A 81 -15.33 -0.97 -2.69
C LYS A 81 -15.36 -2.47 -2.36
N ILE A 82 -14.72 -3.29 -3.21
CA ILE A 82 -14.62 -4.73 -3.02
C ILE A 82 -13.17 -5.16 -2.93
N ARG A 83 -12.35 -4.82 -3.94
CA ARG A 83 -10.95 -5.24 -3.97
C ARG A 83 -10.19 -4.48 -5.04
N PHE A 84 -8.91 -4.22 -4.77
CA PHE A 84 -7.98 -3.84 -5.83
C PHE A 84 -6.70 -4.65 -5.70
N GLU A 85 -5.99 -4.79 -6.83
CA GLU A 85 -4.68 -5.44 -6.88
C GLU A 85 -3.75 -4.59 -7.71
N HIS A 86 -2.46 -4.61 -7.37
CA HIS A 86 -1.43 -3.93 -8.13
C HIS A 86 -0.08 -4.62 -7.94
N SER A 87 0.81 -4.42 -8.90
CA SER A 87 2.21 -4.80 -8.75
C SER A 87 2.89 -3.83 -7.80
N MET A 88 4.02 -4.25 -7.21
CA MET A 88 4.82 -3.37 -6.36
C MET A 88 6.30 -3.63 -6.61
N HIS A 89 6.97 -2.64 -7.20
CA HIS A 89 8.41 -2.58 -7.35
C HIS A 89 8.95 -1.69 -6.24
N TYR A 90 10.15 -1.99 -5.78
CA TYR A 90 10.82 -1.26 -4.72
C TYR A 90 12.20 -0.83 -5.17
N THR A 91 12.59 0.40 -4.84
CA THR A 91 13.94 0.90 -5.06
C THR A 91 14.28 2.00 -4.04
N GLU A 92 15.57 2.17 -3.77
CA GLU A 92 16.05 3.31 -3.00
C GLU A 92 16.67 4.37 -3.91
N SER A 93 16.66 4.14 -5.22
CA SER A 93 17.18 5.06 -6.21
C SER A 93 16.08 5.96 -6.77
N LYS A 94 16.25 7.28 -6.60
CA LYS A 94 15.30 8.24 -7.15
C LYS A 94 15.21 8.14 -8.66
N ASP A 95 16.35 7.92 -9.33
CA ASP A 95 16.40 7.80 -10.79
C ASP A 95 15.61 6.60 -11.28
N GLU A 96 15.76 5.44 -10.60
CA GLU A 96 15.00 4.25 -10.94
C GLU A 96 13.49 4.46 -10.70
N PHE A 97 13.14 5.18 -9.63
CA PHE A 97 11.74 5.51 -9.35
C PHE A 97 11.15 6.40 -10.44
N GLU A 98 11.90 7.39 -10.91
CA GLU A 98 11.44 8.29 -11.98
C GLU A 98 11.32 7.55 -13.31
N LEU A 99 12.23 6.61 -13.58
CA LEU A 99 12.21 5.80 -14.80
C LEU A 99 11.04 4.80 -14.81
N LYS A 100 10.74 4.18 -13.67
CA LYS A 100 9.68 3.19 -13.51
C LYS A 100 9.79 2.03 -14.51
N ASP A 101 10.85 1.25 -14.36
CA ASP A 101 11.03 0.05 -15.21
C ASP A 101 10.15 -1.09 -14.67
N PHE A 102 9.03 -1.34 -15.33
CA PHE A 102 8.07 -2.39 -14.94
C PHE A 102 8.53 -3.79 -15.32
N ASN A 103 9.69 -3.94 -15.95
CA ASN A 103 10.26 -5.25 -16.26
C ASN A 103 11.16 -5.78 -15.12
N THR A 104 11.40 -4.99 -14.08
CA THR A 104 12.14 -5.45 -12.90
C THR A 104 11.25 -6.38 -12.06
N PRO A 105 11.85 -7.21 -11.18
CA PRO A 105 11.07 -8.04 -10.29
C PRO A 105 10.11 -7.24 -9.43
N ALA A 106 8.91 -7.78 -9.21
CA ALA A 106 7.87 -7.11 -8.44
C ALA A 106 7.12 -8.12 -7.58
N ASN A 107 6.55 -7.63 -6.48
CA ASN A 107 5.57 -8.36 -5.71
C ASN A 107 4.18 -7.96 -6.19
N GLN A 108 3.17 -8.71 -5.74
CA GLN A 108 1.77 -8.41 -6.02
C GLN A 108 1.07 -8.11 -4.70
N ILE A 109 0.30 -7.03 -4.69
CA ILE A 109 -0.48 -6.60 -3.53
C ILE A 109 -1.97 -6.78 -3.85
N SER A 110 -2.74 -7.24 -2.86
CA SER A 110 -4.19 -7.34 -2.94
C SER A 110 -4.78 -6.73 -1.66
N VAL A 111 -5.75 -5.84 -1.81
CA VAL A 111 -6.46 -5.25 -0.67
C VAL A 111 -7.96 -5.48 -0.87
N GLU A 112 -8.58 -6.12 0.11
CA GLU A 112 -10.00 -6.48 0.09
C GLU A 112 -10.78 -5.66 1.10
N PHE A 113 -12.05 -5.43 0.84
CA PHE A 113 -12.95 -4.63 1.68
C PHE A 113 -14.28 -5.33 1.85
N GLU A 114 -14.86 -5.21 3.05
CA GLU A 114 -16.19 -5.74 3.34
C GLU A 114 -16.88 -4.83 4.36
N ALA A 115 -18.01 -4.26 3.99
CA ALA A 115 -18.81 -3.45 4.91
C ALA A 115 -19.43 -4.35 5.99
N ARG A 116 -19.29 -3.96 7.25
CA ARG A 116 -19.83 -4.66 8.42
C ARG A 116 -20.56 -3.68 9.32
N GLY A 117 -21.80 -3.36 8.94
CA GLY A 117 -22.57 -2.32 9.62
C GLY A 117 -21.94 -0.95 9.39
N GLU A 118 -21.64 -0.24 10.48
CA GLU A 118 -20.98 1.06 10.42
C GLU A 118 -19.45 0.94 10.25
N ASN A 119 -18.91 -0.26 10.43
CA ASN A 119 -17.50 -0.54 10.30
C ASN A 119 -17.19 -1.16 8.94
N THR A 120 -15.90 -1.24 8.61
CA THR A 120 -15.44 -1.90 7.39
C THR A 120 -14.22 -2.76 7.71
N TRP A 121 -14.28 -4.03 7.30
CA TRP A 121 -13.14 -4.95 7.37
C TRP A 121 -12.28 -4.77 6.13
N SER A 122 -10.97 -4.84 6.31
CA SER A 122 -10.02 -4.80 5.21
C SER A 122 -8.91 -5.81 5.44
N LYS A 123 -8.44 -6.41 4.34
CA LYS A 123 -7.36 -7.39 4.37
C LYS A 123 -6.32 -7.03 3.31
N PHE A 124 -5.08 -6.87 3.77
CA PHE A 124 -3.92 -6.63 2.91
C PHE A 124 -3.17 -7.94 2.75
N SER A 125 -2.89 -8.34 1.51
CA SER A 125 -2.11 -9.54 1.22
C SER A 125 -0.97 -9.20 0.27
N GLN A 126 0.19 -9.81 0.51
CA GLN A 126 1.35 -9.66 -0.36
C GLN A 126 1.78 -11.02 -0.89
N TYR A 127 2.08 -11.06 -2.17
CA TYR A 127 2.50 -12.26 -2.89
C TYR A 127 3.84 -12.00 -3.56
N GLY A 128 4.72 -12.98 -3.55
CA GLY A 128 6.04 -12.86 -4.15
C GLY A 128 7.01 -13.85 -3.51
N GLU A 129 8.29 -13.49 -3.51
CA GLU A 129 9.32 -14.31 -2.90
C GLU A 129 10.12 -13.46 -1.92
N ALA A 130 10.34 -14.00 -0.72
CA ALA A 130 11.16 -13.36 0.31
C ALA A 130 11.61 -14.41 1.33
N PRO A 131 12.78 -14.19 1.98
CA PRO A 131 13.21 -15.04 3.08
C PRO A 131 12.18 -15.05 4.22
N GLU A 132 11.98 -16.21 4.84
CA GLU A 132 10.97 -16.36 5.89
C GLU A 132 11.12 -15.33 7.02
N ALA A 133 12.36 -15.06 7.44
CA ALA A 133 12.60 -14.07 8.50
C ALA A 133 12.16 -12.66 8.09
N GLN A 134 12.26 -12.33 6.81
CA GLN A 134 11.85 -11.03 6.29
C GLN A 134 10.33 -10.90 6.21
N VAL A 135 9.63 -12.00 5.93
CA VAL A 135 8.17 -12.02 5.84
C VAL A 135 7.53 -11.55 7.15
N ALA A 136 8.04 -11.99 8.30
CA ALA A 136 7.53 -11.56 9.60
C ALA A 136 7.69 -10.05 9.80
N LEU A 137 8.83 -9.49 9.38
CA LEU A 137 9.08 -8.05 9.46
C LEU A 137 8.16 -7.26 8.53
N MET A 138 7.88 -7.80 7.34
CA MET A 138 6.95 -7.18 6.38
C MET A 138 5.55 -7.10 6.98
N ALA A 139 5.08 -8.18 7.59
CA ALA A 139 3.76 -8.20 8.23
C ALA A 139 3.66 -7.19 9.37
N GLN A 140 4.70 -7.08 10.21
CA GLN A 140 4.76 -6.09 11.28
C GLN A 140 4.72 -4.67 10.71
N GLY A 141 5.42 -4.44 9.60
CA GLY A 141 5.40 -3.15 8.92
C GLY A 141 3.99 -2.76 8.47
N ILE A 142 3.24 -3.70 7.91
CA ILE A 142 1.86 -3.44 7.47
C ILE A 142 0.93 -3.20 8.66
N GLU A 143 1.15 -3.86 9.80
CA GLU A 143 0.39 -3.53 11.01
C GLU A 143 0.60 -2.06 11.39
N SER A 144 1.82 -1.56 11.27
CA SER A 144 2.12 -0.15 11.53
C SER A 144 1.46 0.78 10.52
N TYR A 145 1.40 0.40 9.24
CA TYR A 145 0.64 1.14 8.23
C TYR A 145 -0.86 1.20 8.60
N PHE A 146 -1.40 0.09 9.08
CA PHE A 146 -2.80 0.04 9.52
C PHE A 146 -3.06 0.95 10.73
N ASP A 147 -2.06 1.08 11.62
CA ASP A 147 -2.15 2.03 12.73
C ASP A 147 -2.23 3.48 12.20
N SER A 148 -1.41 3.81 11.21
CA SER A 148 -1.46 5.13 10.55
C SER A 148 -2.82 5.37 9.88
N LEU A 149 -3.36 4.34 9.22
CA LEU A 149 -4.67 4.40 8.57
C LEU A 149 -5.76 4.66 9.61
N GLY A 150 -5.72 3.95 10.74
CA GLY A 150 -6.68 4.16 11.81
C GLY A 150 -6.66 5.58 12.34
N GLU A 151 -5.48 6.15 12.55
CA GLU A 151 -5.33 7.55 12.99
C GLU A 151 -5.88 8.51 11.93
N PHE A 152 -5.62 8.26 10.67
CA PHE A 152 -6.14 9.09 9.57
C PHE A 152 -7.67 9.06 9.52
N LEU A 153 -8.27 7.89 9.67
CA LEU A 153 -9.72 7.73 9.64
C LEU A 153 -10.41 8.41 10.82
N ASP A 154 -9.72 8.54 11.95
CA ASP A 154 -10.23 9.19 13.16
C ASP A 154 -10.04 10.71 13.18
N SER A 155 -9.29 11.24 12.23
CA SER A 155 -8.98 12.67 12.16
C SER A 155 -10.11 13.50 11.55
#